data_074ade3b8439d9662bfbfe76d0cccbff
#
_entry.id   074ade3b8439d9662bfbfe76d0cccbff
#
_cell.length_a   1.000
_cell.length_b   1.000
_cell.length_c   1.000
_cell.angle_alpha   90.00
_cell.angle_beta   90.00
_cell.angle_gamma   90.00
#
_symmetry.space_group_name_H-M   'P 1'
#
loop_
_entity.id
_entity.type
_entity.pdbx_description
1 polymer ?
#
loop_
_entity_poly.entity_id
_entity_poly.type
_entity_poly.pdbx_seq_one_letter_code
_entity_poly.pdbx_strand_id
1 'polypeptide(L)'
;MHAPLSAAAKAGHNRPRNSGTPLDTAWFEGVGVNASAVERRAASLVARRSVKKAYQAAWLVQALTCIDLTTLAGDDTPGRVRRLCAKARRPLSEDLLAALELTEAPPTVGAVCVYPTMVAPAVKALEGSGVPVASVATGFPAGLTPLPIRLAEIKYAVEQGAEEIDIVITRAHVLNRDWTALYDEVQAMREACGSAHLKAILGTGYLKTLRNVYAASMVAMQAGADFIKTSTGKEDVNATLPVSLVMLRALRDYGERTGFTIGFKPAGGLRTAKDAMNWLILMREEMGVAYTRNDLFRIGASALLTDIERQLEHYATGRYSANHRHAMA
;
A
#
# COMPACT_ATOMS: atom_id res chain seq x y z
N MET A 1 -11.96 -4.30 -31.45
CA MET A 1 -11.45 -5.39 -30.61
C MET A 1 -11.27 -4.82 -29.21
N HIS A 2 -12.17 -5.17 -28.28
CA HIS A 2 -11.97 -4.83 -26.87
C HIS A 2 -10.90 -5.79 -26.34
N ALA A 3 -9.82 -5.24 -25.75
CA ALA A 3 -8.95 -6.07 -24.96
C ALA A 3 -9.79 -6.61 -23.78
N PRO A 4 -9.83 -7.92 -23.53
CA PRO A 4 -10.56 -8.45 -22.40
C PRO A 4 -10.02 -7.81 -21.12
N LEU A 5 -10.94 -7.33 -20.25
CA LEU A 5 -10.63 -6.95 -18.88
C LEU A 5 -10.24 -8.24 -18.15
N SER A 6 -8.97 -8.67 -18.27
CA SER A 6 -8.52 -9.82 -17.52
C SER A 6 -8.45 -9.44 -16.04
N ALA A 7 -9.20 -10.14 -15.21
CA ALA A 7 -9.00 -10.05 -13.77
C ALA A 7 -7.52 -10.32 -13.48
N ALA A 8 -6.88 -9.42 -12.75
CA ALA A 8 -5.53 -9.65 -12.26
C ALA A 8 -5.55 -10.99 -11.51
N ALA A 9 -4.69 -11.92 -11.93
CA ALA A 9 -4.56 -13.20 -11.26
C ALA A 9 -4.48 -12.97 -9.75
N LYS A 10 -5.17 -13.79 -8.96
CA LYS A 10 -5.05 -13.81 -7.51
C LYS A 10 -3.56 -13.91 -7.20
N ALA A 11 -2.93 -12.78 -6.94
CA ALA A 11 -1.52 -12.74 -6.58
C ALA A 11 -1.45 -13.29 -5.16
N GLY A 12 -1.16 -14.57 -5.08
CA GLY A 12 -0.96 -15.23 -3.82
C GLY A 12 0.21 -14.59 -3.08
N HIS A 13 0.20 -14.68 -1.78
CA HIS A 13 1.28 -14.32 -0.85
C HIS A 13 2.57 -15.13 -1.06
N ASN A 14 2.79 -15.67 -2.25
CA ASN A 14 3.83 -16.61 -2.59
C ASN A 14 5.16 -15.94 -2.99
N ARG A 15 5.34 -14.64 -2.70
CA ARG A 15 6.65 -14.03 -2.90
C ARG A 15 7.59 -14.38 -1.76
N PRO A 16 8.86 -14.71 -2.09
CA PRO A 16 9.89 -14.87 -1.06
C PRO A 16 10.02 -13.56 -0.26
N ARG A 17 10.19 -13.70 1.04
CA ARG A 17 10.47 -12.57 1.94
C ARG A 17 11.79 -11.92 1.57
N ASN A 18 11.87 -10.61 1.76
CA ASN A 18 13.14 -9.94 1.75
C ASN A 18 13.95 -10.39 2.97
N SER A 19 15.04 -11.12 2.75
CA SER A 19 15.92 -11.54 3.83
C SER A 19 16.76 -10.39 4.40
N GLY A 20 16.71 -9.22 3.75
CA GLY A 20 17.57 -8.10 4.09
C GLY A 20 19.04 -8.31 3.68
N THR A 21 19.84 -7.34 4.05
CA THR A 21 21.31 -7.35 3.92
C THR A 21 21.90 -6.69 5.16
N PRO A 22 23.17 -6.90 5.48
CA PRO A 22 23.85 -6.06 6.48
C PRO A 22 23.69 -4.58 6.13
N LEU A 23 23.63 -3.73 7.16
CA LEU A 23 23.57 -2.29 6.97
C LEU A 23 24.83 -1.78 6.26
N ASP A 24 24.64 -1.16 5.11
CA ASP A 24 25.70 -0.47 4.37
C ASP A 24 25.26 0.95 4.02
N THR A 25 25.73 1.92 4.79
CA THR A 25 25.39 3.33 4.63
C THR A 25 25.99 3.94 3.36
N ALA A 26 27.04 3.34 2.77
CA ALA A 26 27.61 3.80 1.51
C ALA A 26 26.59 3.72 0.34
N TRP A 27 25.53 2.92 0.48
CA TRP A 27 24.49 2.84 -0.54
C TRP A 27 23.65 4.12 -0.67
N PHE A 28 23.64 4.99 0.36
CA PHE A 28 22.79 6.19 0.37
C PHE A 28 23.45 7.47 0.87
N GLU A 29 24.58 7.40 1.59
CA GLU A 29 25.23 8.60 2.14
C GLU A 29 25.73 9.57 1.05
N GLY A 30 26.21 9.06 -0.06
CA GLY A 30 26.67 9.85 -1.20
C GLY A 30 25.55 10.30 -2.18
N VAL A 31 24.32 9.86 -1.97
CA VAL A 31 23.22 10.11 -2.91
C VAL A 31 22.69 11.53 -2.78
N GLY A 32 22.82 12.28 -3.87
CA GLY A 32 22.19 13.60 -4.03
C GLY A 32 20.80 13.48 -4.61
N VAL A 33 19.78 14.07 -3.97
CA VAL A 33 18.43 14.16 -4.52
C VAL A 33 18.13 15.58 -4.97
N ASN A 34 17.99 15.78 -6.27
CA ASN A 34 17.62 17.08 -6.84
C ASN A 34 16.10 17.27 -6.74
N ALA A 35 15.62 18.03 -5.76
CA ALA A 35 14.20 18.25 -5.48
C ALA A 35 13.47 18.83 -6.70
N SER A 36 14.01 19.87 -7.36
CA SER A 36 13.39 20.47 -8.53
C SER A 36 13.24 19.49 -9.69
N ALA A 37 14.20 18.60 -9.90
CA ALA A 37 14.10 17.58 -10.94
C ALA A 37 13.04 16.53 -10.61
N VAL A 38 12.93 16.14 -9.33
CA VAL A 38 11.90 15.21 -8.83
C VAL A 38 10.51 15.81 -9.02
N GLU A 39 10.29 17.06 -8.60
CA GLU A 39 9.01 17.75 -8.75
C GLU A 39 8.59 17.88 -10.22
N ARG A 40 9.50 18.33 -11.10
CA ARG A 40 9.23 18.42 -12.53
C ARG A 40 8.90 17.06 -13.15
N ARG A 41 9.62 16.00 -12.76
CA ARG A 41 9.33 14.64 -13.25
C ARG A 41 7.96 14.19 -12.80
N ALA A 42 7.63 14.31 -11.52
CA ALA A 42 6.33 13.93 -10.97
C ALA A 42 5.18 14.69 -11.67
N ALA A 43 5.31 16.00 -11.84
CA ALA A 43 4.32 16.81 -12.55
C ALA A 43 4.15 16.39 -14.02
N SER A 44 5.27 16.05 -14.70
CA SER A 44 5.24 15.65 -16.10
C SER A 44 4.54 14.32 -16.34
N LEU A 45 4.59 13.39 -15.38
CA LEU A 45 3.94 12.07 -15.50
C LEU A 45 2.43 12.20 -15.65
N VAL A 46 1.81 13.00 -14.78
CA VAL A 46 0.37 13.24 -14.78
C VAL A 46 -0.08 14.00 -16.04
N ALA A 47 0.73 14.97 -16.49
CA ALA A 47 0.39 15.80 -17.65
C ALA A 47 0.52 15.06 -18.99
N ARG A 48 1.43 14.10 -19.10
CA ARG A 48 1.72 13.39 -20.37
C ARG A 48 0.79 12.22 -20.66
N ARG A 49 0.10 11.70 -19.67
CA ARG A 49 -0.71 10.49 -19.81
C ARG A 49 -2.18 10.79 -19.62
N SER A 50 -2.96 10.40 -20.59
CA SER A 50 -4.41 10.45 -20.54
C SER A 50 -4.94 9.04 -20.83
N VAL A 51 -5.52 8.40 -19.84
CA VAL A 51 -6.15 7.09 -19.97
C VAL A 51 -7.65 7.28 -19.96
N LYS A 52 -8.35 6.84 -21.02
CA LYS A 52 -9.77 7.11 -21.22
C LYS A 52 -10.54 5.86 -21.65
N LYS A 53 -11.86 5.90 -21.50
CA LYS A 53 -12.81 4.88 -21.95
C LYS A 53 -12.47 3.48 -21.40
N ALA A 54 -12.43 2.45 -22.24
CA ALA A 54 -12.17 1.06 -21.86
C ALA A 54 -10.83 0.89 -21.14
N TYR A 55 -9.78 1.60 -21.55
CA TYR A 55 -8.48 1.58 -20.84
C TYR A 55 -8.57 2.18 -19.44
N GLN A 56 -9.36 3.23 -19.26
CA GLN A 56 -9.59 3.80 -17.94
C GLN A 56 -10.34 2.80 -17.05
N ALA A 57 -11.38 2.15 -17.54
CA ALA A 57 -12.11 1.13 -16.80
C ALA A 57 -11.19 -0.03 -16.41
N ALA A 58 -10.37 -0.55 -17.32
CA ALA A 58 -9.40 -1.61 -17.04
C ALA A 58 -8.39 -1.21 -15.95
N TRP A 59 -7.87 0.01 -16.01
CA TRP A 59 -6.93 0.52 -15.01
C TRP A 59 -7.60 0.77 -13.65
N LEU A 60 -8.87 1.16 -13.63
CA LEU A 60 -9.62 1.31 -12.39
C LEU A 60 -9.91 -0.05 -11.73
N VAL A 61 -10.22 -1.09 -12.52
CA VAL A 61 -10.30 -2.46 -12.02
C VAL A 61 -8.94 -2.90 -11.46
N GLN A 62 -7.84 -2.63 -12.17
CA GLN A 62 -6.49 -2.90 -11.67
C GLN A 62 -6.19 -2.15 -10.37
N ALA A 63 -6.52 -0.86 -10.29
CA ALA A 63 -6.35 -0.07 -9.06
C ALA A 63 -7.15 -0.63 -7.89
N LEU A 64 -8.39 -1.06 -8.13
CA LEU A 64 -9.25 -1.69 -7.14
C LEU A 64 -8.58 -2.92 -6.52
N THR A 65 -7.96 -3.78 -7.33
CA THR A 65 -7.26 -4.97 -6.83
C THR A 65 -6.02 -4.65 -6.01
N CYS A 66 -5.50 -3.42 -6.08
CA CYS A 66 -4.37 -2.95 -5.30
C CYS A 66 -4.77 -2.25 -3.99
N ILE A 67 -6.06 -2.06 -3.71
CA ILE A 67 -6.49 -1.36 -2.49
C ILE A 67 -6.26 -2.24 -1.26
N ASP A 68 -5.53 -1.73 -0.27
CA ASP A 68 -5.63 -2.19 1.12
C ASP A 68 -6.81 -1.44 1.75
N LEU A 69 -8.00 -2.10 1.74
CA LEU A 69 -9.23 -1.50 2.24
C LEU A 69 -9.15 -1.35 3.76
N THR A 70 -9.08 -0.11 4.21
CA THR A 70 -8.59 0.23 5.54
C THR A 70 -9.68 0.83 6.43
N THR A 71 -9.81 0.34 7.66
CA THR A 71 -10.45 1.06 8.76
C THR A 71 -9.52 1.09 9.95
N LEU A 72 -9.24 2.30 10.45
CA LEU A 72 -8.38 2.58 11.60
C LEU A 72 -9.02 3.69 12.44
N ALA A 73 -10.29 3.50 12.76
CA ALA A 73 -11.05 4.39 13.62
C ALA A 73 -11.03 3.85 15.06
N GLY A 74 -10.97 4.76 16.03
CA GLY A 74 -10.94 4.37 17.44
C GLY A 74 -12.25 3.75 17.94
N ASP A 75 -13.33 3.87 17.16
CA ASP A 75 -14.66 3.32 17.40
C ASP A 75 -14.97 2.09 16.51
N ASP A 76 -13.96 1.46 15.90
CA ASP A 76 -14.17 0.27 15.11
C ASP A 76 -14.73 -0.89 15.95
N THR A 77 -15.71 -1.55 15.39
CA THR A 77 -16.36 -2.73 16.00
C THR A 77 -16.22 -3.96 15.10
N PRO A 78 -16.30 -5.18 15.65
CA PRO A 78 -16.34 -6.40 14.83
C PRO A 78 -17.45 -6.38 13.77
N GLY A 79 -18.58 -5.71 14.03
CA GLY A 79 -19.66 -5.53 13.08
C GLY A 79 -19.28 -4.65 11.89
N ARG A 80 -18.60 -3.52 12.15
CA ARG A 80 -18.06 -2.64 11.10
C ARG A 80 -17.02 -3.36 10.25
N VAL A 81 -16.09 -4.06 10.91
CA VAL A 81 -15.05 -4.83 10.23
C VAL A 81 -15.65 -5.93 9.35
N ARG A 82 -16.69 -6.67 9.81
CA ARG A 82 -17.38 -7.66 8.97
C ARG A 82 -18.00 -7.05 7.72
N ARG A 83 -18.62 -5.85 7.83
CA ARG A 83 -19.16 -5.15 6.63
C ARG A 83 -18.04 -4.72 5.68
N LEU A 84 -16.93 -4.22 6.22
CA LEU A 84 -15.75 -3.88 5.41
C LEU A 84 -15.20 -5.11 4.65
N CYS A 85 -15.11 -6.25 5.33
CA CYS A 85 -14.66 -7.52 4.74
C CYS A 85 -15.63 -8.02 3.66
N ALA A 86 -16.95 -7.90 3.88
CA ALA A 86 -17.94 -8.22 2.85
C ALA A 86 -17.74 -7.36 1.59
N LYS A 87 -17.48 -6.05 1.78
CA LYS A 87 -17.15 -5.14 0.69
C LYS A 87 -15.82 -5.48 0.02
N ALA A 88 -14.82 -5.89 0.78
CA ALA A 88 -13.50 -6.30 0.26
C ALA A 88 -13.59 -7.53 -0.65
N ARG A 89 -14.43 -8.50 -0.29
CA ARG A 89 -14.68 -9.74 -1.07
C ARG A 89 -15.44 -9.49 -2.37
N ARG A 90 -16.38 -8.54 -2.35
CA ARG A 90 -17.26 -8.19 -3.48
C ARG A 90 -17.36 -6.67 -3.61
N PRO A 91 -16.31 -6.03 -4.10
CA PRO A 91 -16.29 -4.56 -4.23
C PRO A 91 -17.25 -4.04 -5.31
N LEU A 92 -17.56 -4.84 -6.32
CA LEU A 92 -18.46 -4.48 -7.39
C LEU A 92 -19.79 -5.27 -7.28
N SER A 93 -20.89 -4.61 -7.60
CA SER A 93 -22.23 -5.24 -7.65
C SER A 93 -22.34 -6.21 -8.83
N GLU A 94 -23.31 -7.15 -8.77
CA GLU A 94 -23.48 -8.17 -9.80
C GLU A 94 -23.84 -7.58 -11.17
N ASP A 95 -24.70 -6.55 -11.18
CA ASP A 95 -25.06 -5.82 -12.40
C ASP A 95 -23.86 -5.13 -13.03
N LEU A 96 -22.96 -4.57 -12.22
CA LEU A 96 -21.73 -3.94 -12.69
C LEU A 96 -20.70 -4.96 -13.16
N LEU A 97 -20.56 -6.10 -12.48
CA LEU A 97 -19.71 -7.21 -12.94
C LEU A 97 -20.16 -7.72 -14.31
N ALA A 98 -21.47 -7.91 -14.51
CA ALA A 98 -22.03 -8.34 -15.79
C ALA A 98 -21.78 -7.30 -16.90
N ALA A 99 -22.02 -6.01 -16.62
CA ALA A 99 -21.81 -4.93 -17.58
C ALA A 99 -20.32 -4.73 -17.96
N LEU A 100 -19.39 -5.12 -17.09
CA LEU A 100 -17.94 -5.07 -17.32
C LEU A 100 -17.34 -6.39 -17.82
N GLU A 101 -18.16 -7.43 -18.03
CA GLU A 101 -17.72 -8.78 -18.43
C GLU A 101 -16.72 -9.42 -17.43
N LEU A 102 -16.91 -9.17 -16.11
CA LEU A 102 -16.05 -9.65 -15.03
C LEU A 102 -16.70 -10.76 -14.18
N THR A 103 -17.83 -11.33 -14.59
CA THR A 103 -18.60 -12.30 -13.80
C THR A 103 -17.82 -13.58 -13.52
N GLU A 104 -17.06 -14.09 -14.51
CA GLU A 104 -16.29 -15.34 -14.39
C GLU A 104 -15.08 -15.21 -13.45
N ALA A 105 -14.55 -14.00 -13.31
CA ALA A 105 -13.40 -13.72 -12.48
C ALA A 105 -13.56 -12.38 -11.74
N PRO A 106 -14.49 -12.31 -10.77
CA PRO A 106 -14.77 -11.07 -10.06
C PRO A 106 -13.54 -10.60 -9.27
N PRO A 107 -13.16 -9.31 -9.37
CA PRO A 107 -12.03 -8.78 -8.63
C PRO A 107 -12.35 -8.66 -7.14
N THR A 108 -11.33 -8.83 -6.31
CA THR A 108 -11.33 -8.50 -4.89
C THR A 108 -10.36 -7.35 -4.62
N VAL A 109 -10.41 -6.71 -3.46
CA VAL A 109 -9.36 -5.78 -3.04
C VAL A 109 -8.06 -6.52 -2.72
N GLY A 110 -6.94 -5.78 -2.59
CA GLY A 110 -5.62 -6.35 -2.32
C GLY A 110 -5.46 -6.88 -0.89
N ALA A 111 -6.04 -6.20 0.09
CA ALA A 111 -6.05 -6.62 1.49
C ALA A 111 -7.15 -5.88 2.28
N VAL A 112 -7.44 -6.34 3.49
CA VAL A 112 -8.15 -5.56 4.52
C VAL A 112 -7.15 -5.17 5.60
N CYS A 113 -7.08 -3.88 5.95
CA CYS A 113 -6.14 -3.37 6.94
C CYS A 113 -6.89 -2.81 8.16
N VAL A 114 -6.54 -3.32 9.35
CA VAL A 114 -7.23 -3.04 10.60
C VAL A 114 -6.25 -2.88 11.78
N TYR A 115 -6.75 -2.49 12.94
CA TYR A 115 -6.00 -2.55 14.20
C TYR A 115 -5.84 -4.01 14.69
N PRO A 116 -4.82 -4.33 15.53
CA PRO A 116 -4.53 -5.69 15.99
C PRO A 116 -5.73 -6.41 16.61
N THR A 117 -6.53 -5.73 17.41
CA THR A 117 -7.74 -6.30 18.06
C THR A 117 -8.87 -6.66 17.09
N MET A 118 -8.81 -6.15 15.87
CA MET A 118 -9.78 -6.41 14.80
C MET A 118 -9.31 -7.47 13.80
N VAL A 119 -8.10 -8.04 13.98
CA VAL A 119 -7.54 -9.05 13.06
C VAL A 119 -8.38 -10.32 13.07
N ALA A 120 -8.63 -10.93 14.23
CA ALA A 120 -9.41 -12.16 14.31
C ALA A 120 -10.84 -12.03 13.71
N PRO A 121 -11.61 -10.96 13.99
CA PRO A 121 -12.87 -10.71 13.30
C PRO A 121 -12.75 -10.59 11.78
N ALA A 122 -11.65 -9.98 11.28
CA ALA A 122 -11.41 -9.82 9.85
C ALA A 122 -11.04 -11.15 9.18
N VAL A 123 -10.12 -11.91 9.77
CA VAL A 123 -9.72 -13.26 9.31
C VAL A 123 -10.94 -14.15 9.15
N LYS A 124 -11.79 -14.24 10.20
CA LYS A 124 -13.02 -15.01 10.14
C LYS A 124 -13.97 -14.57 9.03
N ALA A 125 -14.10 -13.25 8.80
CA ALA A 125 -14.98 -12.70 7.77
C ALA A 125 -14.45 -12.88 6.34
N LEU A 126 -13.14 -13.06 6.18
CA LEU A 126 -12.46 -13.22 4.89
C LEU A 126 -12.15 -14.68 4.54
N GLU A 127 -12.51 -15.62 5.42
CA GLU A 127 -12.26 -17.05 5.19
C GLU A 127 -12.73 -17.49 3.79
N GLY A 128 -11.86 -18.22 3.07
CA GLY A 128 -12.12 -18.71 1.72
C GLY A 128 -12.11 -17.65 0.60
N SER A 129 -11.88 -16.36 0.91
CA SER A 129 -11.86 -15.30 -0.11
C SER A 129 -10.50 -15.14 -0.82
N GLY A 130 -9.41 -15.54 -0.17
CA GLY A 130 -8.04 -15.27 -0.61
C GLY A 130 -7.62 -13.80 -0.46
N VAL A 131 -8.40 -12.97 0.25
CA VAL A 131 -8.02 -11.60 0.61
C VAL A 131 -7.29 -11.63 1.95
N PRO A 132 -6.02 -11.19 2.01
CA PRO A 132 -5.24 -11.21 3.24
C PRO A 132 -5.68 -10.15 4.24
N VAL A 133 -5.39 -10.40 5.52
CA VAL A 133 -5.54 -9.42 6.58
C VAL A 133 -4.20 -8.78 6.89
N ALA A 134 -4.14 -7.46 6.75
CA ALA A 134 -3.06 -6.62 7.21
C ALA A 134 -3.41 -6.00 8.57
N SER A 135 -2.43 -5.90 9.46
CA SER A 135 -2.57 -5.14 10.71
C SER A 135 -1.57 -4.00 10.78
N VAL A 136 -2.01 -2.82 11.20
CA VAL A 136 -1.06 -1.83 11.68
C VAL A 136 -0.52 -2.26 13.04
N ALA A 137 0.72 -1.88 13.36
CA ALA A 137 1.33 -2.20 14.64
C ALA A 137 2.37 -1.14 15.04
N THR A 138 3.10 -1.41 16.12
CA THR A 138 4.22 -0.61 16.64
C THR A 138 3.83 0.75 17.19
N GLY A 139 2.66 0.80 17.88
CA GLY A 139 2.13 2.02 18.45
C GLY A 139 1.61 2.99 17.38
N PHE A 140 0.99 2.44 16.34
CA PHE A 140 0.39 3.23 15.25
C PHE A 140 -0.64 4.25 15.77
N PRO A 141 -0.66 5.52 15.29
CA PRO A 141 0.18 6.07 14.20
C PRO A 141 1.50 6.69 14.66
N ALA A 142 1.72 6.88 15.94
CA ALA A 142 2.85 7.66 16.47
C ALA A 142 4.19 6.91 16.39
N GLY A 143 4.21 5.59 16.62
CA GLY A 143 5.43 4.78 16.61
C GLY A 143 6.37 5.07 17.79
N LEU A 144 5.86 5.59 18.90
CA LEU A 144 6.68 6.04 20.06
C LEU A 144 6.53 5.15 21.30
N THR A 145 5.85 4.03 21.19
CA THR A 145 5.80 3.02 22.25
C THR A 145 7.17 2.34 22.38
N PRO A 146 7.63 1.96 23.59
CA PRO A 146 8.88 1.24 23.79
C PRO A 146 8.98 -0.02 22.93
N LEU A 147 10.16 -0.30 22.39
CA LEU A 147 10.38 -1.38 21.41
C LEU A 147 9.85 -2.75 21.88
N PRO A 148 10.07 -3.22 23.12
CA PRO A 148 9.54 -4.53 23.55
C PRO A 148 8.00 -4.63 23.45
N ILE A 149 7.28 -3.53 23.72
CA ILE A 149 5.81 -3.50 23.61
C ILE A 149 5.40 -3.51 22.14
N ARG A 150 6.12 -2.81 21.25
CA ARG A 150 5.87 -2.82 19.81
C ARG A 150 6.08 -4.22 19.21
N LEU A 151 7.11 -4.94 19.66
CA LEU A 151 7.34 -6.33 19.24
C LEU A 151 6.24 -7.27 19.72
N ALA A 152 5.75 -7.08 20.96
CA ALA A 152 4.62 -7.84 21.48
C ALA A 152 3.32 -7.59 20.69
N GLU A 153 3.08 -6.33 20.28
CA GLU A 153 1.93 -5.97 19.42
C GLU A 153 1.98 -6.67 18.05
N ILE A 154 3.16 -6.73 17.42
CA ILE A 154 3.37 -7.47 16.16
C ILE A 154 3.03 -8.94 16.36
N LYS A 155 3.63 -9.59 17.37
CA LYS A 155 3.40 -11.02 17.67
C LYS A 155 1.92 -11.31 17.89
N TYR A 156 1.25 -10.46 18.69
CA TYR A 156 -0.18 -10.57 18.91
C TYR A 156 -0.97 -10.53 17.59
N ALA A 157 -0.70 -9.55 16.72
CA ALA A 157 -1.40 -9.44 15.44
C ALA A 157 -1.19 -10.68 14.55
N VAL A 158 0.03 -11.21 14.49
CA VAL A 158 0.36 -12.44 13.74
C VAL A 158 -0.35 -13.66 14.33
N GLU A 159 -0.37 -13.80 15.66
CA GLU A 159 -1.10 -14.87 16.37
C GLU A 159 -2.61 -14.82 16.13
N GLN A 160 -3.19 -13.62 15.91
CA GLN A 160 -4.59 -13.46 15.53
C GLN A 160 -4.84 -13.76 14.02
N GLY A 161 -3.81 -14.05 13.24
CA GLY A 161 -3.89 -14.45 11.85
C GLY A 161 -3.61 -13.33 10.83
N ALA A 162 -2.95 -12.24 11.23
CA ALA A 162 -2.48 -11.25 10.27
C ALA A 162 -1.39 -11.84 9.36
N GLU A 163 -1.55 -11.72 8.06
CA GLU A 163 -0.59 -12.15 7.05
C GLU A 163 0.38 -11.04 6.65
N GLU A 164 0.03 -9.79 6.97
CA GLU A 164 0.80 -8.59 6.65
C GLU A 164 0.83 -7.66 7.87
N ILE A 165 1.98 -7.06 8.18
CA ILE A 165 2.13 -6.13 9.29
C ILE A 165 2.68 -4.80 8.78
N ASP A 166 1.91 -3.73 8.97
CA ASP A 166 2.31 -2.36 8.64
C ASP A 166 2.93 -1.72 9.91
N ILE A 167 4.26 -1.73 10.03
CA ILE A 167 4.98 -1.13 11.16
C ILE A 167 5.21 0.36 10.96
N VAL A 168 5.35 1.11 12.06
CA VAL A 168 5.77 2.52 12.06
C VAL A 168 7.19 2.63 12.60
N ILE A 169 8.12 3.19 11.82
CA ILE A 169 9.50 3.43 12.26
C ILE A 169 9.57 4.58 13.29
N THR A 170 10.59 4.59 14.13
CA THR A 170 10.95 5.74 14.96
C THR A 170 11.60 6.82 14.11
N ARG A 171 10.82 7.82 13.73
CA ARG A 171 11.28 8.89 12.82
C ARG A 171 12.46 9.70 13.37
N ALA A 172 12.61 9.76 14.70
CA ALA A 172 13.75 10.41 15.33
C ALA A 172 15.11 9.80 14.90
N HIS A 173 15.19 8.48 14.67
CA HIS A 173 16.40 7.86 14.16
C HIS A 173 16.81 8.46 12.80
N VAL A 174 15.84 8.64 11.90
CA VAL A 174 16.10 9.27 10.59
C VAL A 174 16.53 10.72 10.73
N LEU A 175 15.86 11.49 11.58
CA LEU A 175 16.14 12.91 11.78
C LEU A 175 17.51 13.15 12.42
N ASN A 176 17.94 12.24 13.29
CA ASN A 176 19.27 12.25 13.91
C ASN A 176 20.34 11.53 13.07
N ARG A 177 19.93 10.92 11.93
CA ARG A 177 20.81 10.09 11.09
C ARG A 177 21.43 8.90 11.84
N ASP A 178 20.72 8.39 12.83
CA ASP A 178 21.08 7.16 13.53
C ASP A 178 20.58 5.94 12.73
N TRP A 179 21.32 5.64 11.67
CA TRP A 179 20.94 4.59 10.72
C TRP A 179 21.04 3.20 11.34
N THR A 180 21.98 3.01 12.27
CA THR A 180 22.13 1.76 13.01
C THR A 180 20.90 1.50 13.87
N ALA A 181 20.47 2.47 14.68
CA ALA A 181 19.28 2.32 15.49
C ALA A 181 18.01 2.08 14.65
N LEU A 182 17.88 2.73 13.48
CA LEU A 182 16.77 2.49 12.57
C LEU A 182 16.81 1.06 12.00
N TYR A 183 17.99 0.59 11.60
CA TYR A 183 18.20 -0.75 11.06
C TYR A 183 17.85 -1.82 12.08
N ASP A 184 18.43 -1.73 13.27
CA ASP A 184 18.23 -2.70 14.37
C ASP A 184 16.76 -2.75 14.80
N GLU A 185 16.09 -1.59 14.86
CA GLU A 185 14.66 -1.50 15.16
C GLU A 185 13.82 -2.25 14.12
N VAL A 186 14.02 -1.99 12.83
CA VAL A 186 13.24 -2.62 11.75
C VAL A 186 13.57 -4.11 11.63
N GLN A 187 14.83 -4.50 11.85
CA GLN A 187 15.24 -5.90 11.86
C GLN A 187 14.54 -6.68 12.99
N ALA A 188 14.52 -6.14 14.21
CA ALA A 188 13.79 -6.75 15.33
C ALA A 188 12.28 -6.88 15.03
N MET A 189 11.68 -5.88 14.38
CA MET A 189 10.28 -5.95 13.93
C MET A 189 10.08 -6.98 12.84
N ARG A 190 11.04 -7.13 11.89
CA ARG A 190 11.01 -8.18 10.86
C ARG A 190 11.00 -9.57 11.50
N GLU A 191 11.87 -9.80 12.48
CA GLU A 191 11.93 -11.06 13.20
C GLU A 191 10.62 -11.37 13.93
N ALA A 192 10.03 -10.35 14.58
CA ALA A 192 8.74 -10.49 15.28
C ALA A 192 7.57 -10.82 14.33
N CYS A 193 7.62 -10.42 13.06
CA CYS A 193 6.62 -10.75 12.06
C CYS A 193 6.63 -12.23 11.62
N GLY A 194 7.71 -12.98 11.87
CA GLY A 194 7.83 -14.36 11.41
C GLY A 194 7.56 -14.51 9.91
N SER A 195 6.53 -15.28 9.55
CA SER A 195 6.13 -15.49 8.16
C SER A 195 5.27 -14.35 7.57
N ALA A 196 4.76 -13.41 8.37
CA ALA A 196 3.96 -12.30 7.86
C ALA A 196 4.80 -11.30 7.06
N HIS A 197 4.24 -10.67 6.00
CA HIS A 197 4.92 -9.62 5.24
C HIS A 197 5.06 -8.35 6.08
N LEU A 198 6.25 -7.75 6.07
CA LEU A 198 6.50 -6.50 6.76
C LEU A 198 6.43 -5.33 5.79
N LYS A 199 5.56 -4.33 6.09
CA LYS A 199 5.50 -3.06 5.38
C LYS A 199 5.95 -1.94 6.31
N ALA A 200 7.07 -1.28 5.98
CA ALA A 200 7.64 -0.22 6.81
C ALA A 200 7.04 1.15 6.47
N ILE A 201 6.25 1.73 7.39
CA ILE A 201 5.73 3.08 7.28
C ILE A 201 6.81 4.08 7.69
N LEU A 202 7.27 4.87 6.73
CA LEU A 202 8.37 5.83 6.94
C LEU A 202 7.90 7.14 7.59
N GLY A 203 6.63 7.53 7.39
CA GLY A 203 6.14 8.82 7.85
C GLY A 203 6.78 9.98 7.09
N THR A 204 6.75 9.92 5.77
CA THR A 204 7.55 10.77 4.87
C THR A 204 7.32 12.26 5.05
N GLY A 205 6.12 12.68 5.51
CA GLY A 205 5.81 14.07 5.82
C GLY A 205 6.66 14.65 6.96
N TYR A 206 7.17 13.80 7.85
CA TYR A 206 8.00 14.20 8.99
C TYR A 206 9.51 14.16 8.69
N LEU A 207 9.95 13.52 7.60
CA LEU A 207 11.39 13.29 7.35
C LEU A 207 12.14 14.50 6.80
N LYS A 208 11.46 15.62 6.59
CA LYS A 208 12.00 16.96 6.23
C LYS A 208 12.64 17.05 4.83
N THR A 209 13.39 16.06 4.36
CA THR A 209 14.10 16.12 3.09
C THR A 209 13.89 14.86 2.26
N LEU A 210 13.92 14.98 0.94
CA LEU A 210 13.87 13.84 0.02
C LEU A 210 15.08 12.90 0.19
N ARG A 211 16.22 13.44 0.63
CA ARG A 211 17.41 12.63 0.96
C ARG A 211 17.15 11.72 2.15
N ASN A 212 16.51 12.22 3.21
CA ASN A 212 16.12 11.40 4.36
C ASN A 212 15.09 10.32 3.96
N VAL A 213 14.16 10.65 3.06
CA VAL A 213 13.21 9.66 2.52
C VAL A 213 13.93 8.54 1.78
N TYR A 214 14.89 8.88 0.93
CA TYR A 214 15.70 7.88 0.21
C TYR A 214 16.49 6.99 1.18
N ALA A 215 17.20 7.59 2.13
CA ALA A 215 18.00 6.88 3.11
C ALA A 215 17.16 5.96 4.00
N ALA A 216 16.04 6.46 4.55
CA ALA A 216 15.12 5.66 5.36
C ALA A 216 14.51 4.50 4.56
N SER A 217 14.18 4.71 3.28
CA SER A 217 13.73 3.63 2.38
C SER A 217 14.79 2.55 2.25
N MET A 218 16.04 2.95 2.01
CA MET A 218 17.16 2.03 1.83
C MET A 218 17.43 1.21 3.11
N VAL A 219 17.50 1.87 4.27
CA VAL A 219 17.72 1.21 5.56
C VAL A 219 16.58 0.23 5.88
N ALA A 220 15.32 0.62 5.68
CA ALA A 220 14.19 -0.27 5.93
C ALA A 220 14.24 -1.54 5.05
N MET A 221 14.66 -1.41 3.79
CA MET A 221 14.81 -2.55 2.88
C MET A 221 16.00 -3.43 3.26
N GLN A 222 17.15 -2.85 3.64
CA GLN A 222 18.29 -3.59 4.15
C GLN A 222 17.93 -4.38 5.41
N ALA A 223 17.09 -3.82 6.28
CA ALA A 223 16.60 -4.48 7.50
C ALA A 223 15.50 -5.55 7.24
N GLY A 224 15.14 -5.80 5.98
CA GLY A 224 14.23 -6.89 5.61
C GLY A 224 12.77 -6.49 5.40
N ALA A 225 12.46 -5.21 5.15
CA ALA A 225 11.10 -4.83 4.78
C ALA A 225 10.72 -5.39 3.41
N ASP A 226 9.54 -6.03 3.32
CA ASP A 226 8.96 -6.54 2.06
C ASP A 226 8.30 -5.43 1.26
N PHE A 227 7.84 -4.38 1.94
CA PHE A 227 7.28 -3.16 1.37
C PHE A 227 7.79 -1.93 2.10
N ILE A 228 7.94 -0.83 1.38
CA ILE A 228 8.05 0.50 1.97
C ILE A 228 6.75 1.28 1.76
N LYS A 229 6.25 1.92 2.82
CA LYS A 229 4.99 2.66 2.83
C LYS A 229 5.25 4.14 3.17
N THR A 230 4.59 5.04 2.46
CA THR A 230 4.83 6.48 2.63
C THR A 230 4.51 6.98 4.03
N SER A 231 3.30 6.72 4.52
CA SER A 231 2.72 7.41 5.67
C SER A 231 1.64 6.60 6.36
N THR A 232 1.22 7.05 7.52
CA THR A 232 0.14 6.42 8.31
C THR A 232 -1.27 6.74 7.78
N GLY A 233 -1.42 7.83 7.03
CA GLY A 233 -2.72 8.40 6.68
C GLY A 233 -3.31 9.31 7.76
N LYS A 234 -2.60 9.48 8.89
CA LYS A 234 -2.97 10.33 10.03
C LYS A 234 -2.04 11.55 10.18
N GLU A 235 -1.17 11.77 9.19
CA GLU A 235 -0.21 12.87 9.14
C GLU A 235 -0.82 14.06 8.39
N ASP A 236 -0.30 15.28 8.65
CA ASP A 236 -0.71 16.49 7.91
C ASP A 236 -0.36 16.38 6.43
N VAL A 237 0.83 15.86 6.14
CA VAL A 237 1.30 15.56 4.78
C VAL A 237 1.54 14.08 4.65
N ASN A 238 0.72 13.46 3.81
CA ASN A 238 0.79 12.02 3.52
C ASN A 238 1.50 11.74 2.18
N ALA A 239 1.03 10.76 1.42
CA ALA A 239 1.61 10.38 0.14
C ALA A 239 1.57 11.52 -0.88
N THR A 240 2.71 11.80 -1.51
CA THR A 240 2.82 12.71 -2.66
C THR A 240 3.61 12.05 -3.79
N LEU A 241 3.32 12.40 -5.04
CA LEU A 241 4.04 11.83 -6.19
C LEU A 241 5.56 12.13 -6.16
N PRO A 242 6.04 13.35 -5.78
CA PRO A 242 7.47 13.61 -5.66
C PRO A 242 8.18 12.72 -4.63
N VAL A 243 7.62 12.58 -3.45
CA VAL A 243 8.17 11.71 -2.39
C VAL A 243 8.21 10.26 -2.87
N SER A 244 7.13 9.80 -3.48
CA SER A 244 7.01 8.42 -3.96
C SER A 244 7.99 8.13 -5.10
N LEU A 245 8.23 9.08 -5.99
CA LEU A 245 9.26 8.96 -7.02
C LEU A 245 10.64 8.69 -6.41
N VAL A 246 10.97 9.34 -5.31
CA VAL A 246 12.24 9.10 -4.59
C VAL A 246 12.28 7.72 -3.95
N MET A 247 11.17 7.28 -3.33
CA MET A 247 11.04 5.93 -2.77
C MET A 247 11.18 4.86 -3.85
N LEU A 248 10.56 5.05 -5.02
CA LEU A 248 10.67 4.11 -6.15
C LEU A 248 12.10 4.02 -6.71
N ARG A 249 12.84 5.13 -6.69
CA ARG A 249 14.27 5.11 -7.04
C ARG A 249 15.07 4.28 -6.05
N ALA A 250 14.85 4.48 -4.75
CA ALA A 250 15.50 3.66 -3.72
C ALA A 250 15.16 2.17 -3.90
N LEU A 251 13.90 1.86 -4.24
CA LEU A 251 13.42 0.50 -4.53
C LEU A 251 14.19 -0.14 -5.70
N ARG A 252 14.34 0.60 -6.80
CA ARG A 252 15.08 0.15 -7.97
C ARG A 252 16.56 -0.07 -7.64
N ASP A 253 17.19 0.90 -6.99
CA ASP A 253 18.61 0.84 -6.65
C ASP A 253 18.89 -0.33 -5.68
N TYR A 254 17.98 -0.62 -4.74
CA TYR A 254 18.06 -1.79 -3.87
C TYR A 254 17.90 -3.11 -4.65
N GLY A 255 16.91 -3.18 -5.54
CA GLY A 255 16.66 -4.35 -6.38
C GLY A 255 17.82 -4.67 -7.34
N GLU A 256 18.44 -3.64 -7.94
CA GLU A 256 19.62 -3.79 -8.80
C GLU A 256 20.84 -4.35 -8.04
N ARG A 257 20.99 -4.00 -6.76
CA ARG A 257 22.10 -4.47 -5.92
C ARG A 257 21.89 -5.88 -5.37
N THR A 258 20.67 -6.24 -5.02
CA THR A 258 20.36 -7.44 -4.23
C THR A 258 19.63 -8.52 -5.01
N GLY A 259 18.96 -8.16 -6.10
CA GLY A 259 18.01 -9.03 -6.80
C GLY A 259 16.64 -9.16 -6.11
N PHE A 260 16.45 -8.59 -4.90
CA PHE A 260 15.15 -8.61 -4.23
C PHE A 260 14.16 -7.62 -4.85
N THR A 261 12.92 -8.07 -4.98
CA THR A 261 11.82 -7.24 -5.47
C THR A 261 10.95 -6.81 -4.30
N ILE A 262 11.02 -5.53 -3.94
CA ILE A 262 10.32 -4.93 -2.81
C ILE A 262 9.07 -4.20 -3.29
N GLY A 263 7.99 -4.27 -2.53
CA GLY A 263 6.73 -3.59 -2.85
C GLY A 263 6.69 -2.14 -2.39
N PHE A 264 5.73 -1.40 -2.93
CA PHE A 264 5.47 0.00 -2.60
C PHE A 264 4.01 0.24 -2.21
N LYS A 265 3.78 1.03 -1.16
CA LYS A 265 2.43 1.37 -0.68
C LYS A 265 2.31 2.87 -0.38
N PRO A 266 1.70 3.69 -1.27
CA PRO A 266 1.24 5.01 -0.89
C PRO A 266 0.02 4.90 0.05
N ALA A 267 -0.07 5.79 1.03
CA ALA A 267 -1.19 5.84 1.96
C ALA A 267 -1.50 7.28 2.38
N GLY A 268 -2.80 7.57 2.57
CA GLY A 268 -3.30 8.87 2.96
C GLY A 268 -3.42 9.88 1.81
N GLY A 269 -4.59 10.50 1.70
CA GLY A 269 -4.87 11.50 0.67
C GLY A 269 -5.38 10.95 -0.67
N LEU A 270 -5.35 9.64 -0.89
CA LEU A 270 -5.86 9.00 -2.11
C LEU A 270 -7.37 8.76 -1.97
N ARG A 271 -8.19 9.57 -2.60
CA ARG A 271 -9.65 9.54 -2.44
C ARG A 271 -10.42 9.35 -3.72
N THR A 272 -9.84 9.68 -4.88
CA THR A 272 -10.53 9.68 -6.16
C THR A 272 -9.92 8.67 -7.14
N ALA A 273 -10.73 8.20 -8.07
CA ALA A 273 -10.29 7.36 -9.19
C ALA A 273 -9.16 8.03 -10.00
N LYS A 274 -9.18 9.37 -10.09
CA LYS A 274 -8.12 10.15 -10.72
C LYS A 274 -6.80 10.02 -9.94
N ASP A 275 -6.85 10.02 -8.61
CA ASP A 275 -5.65 9.78 -7.80
C ASP A 275 -5.10 8.39 -8.10
N ALA A 276 -5.93 7.35 -8.06
CA ALA A 276 -5.49 5.98 -8.36
C ALA A 276 -4.84 5.86 -9.75
N MET A 277 -5.39 6.53 -10.76
CA MET A 277 -4.81 6.58 -12.10
C MET A 277 -3.42 7.23 -12.11
N ASN A 278 -3.24 8.35 -11.40
CA ASN A 278 -1.95 9.04 -11.30
C ASN A 278 -0.88 8.15 -10.65
N TRP A 279 -1.25 7.40 -9.63
CA TRP A 279 -0.35 6.46 -8.97
C TRP A 279 0.01 5.26 -9.85
N LEU A 280 -0.94 4.70 -10.59
CA LEU A 280 -0.66 3.64 -11.56
C LEU A 280 0.24 4.13 -12.71
N ILE A 281 0.06 5.39 -13.15
CA ILE A 281 0.96 6.01 -14.14
C ILE A 281 2.38 6.08 -13.56
N LEU A 282 2.54 6.58 -12.34
CA LEU A 282 3.85 6.65 -11.67
C LEU A 282 4.51 5.26 -11.60
N MET A 283 3.78 4.25 -11.12
CA MET A 283 4.29 2.89 -10.99
C MET A 283 4.72 2.32 -12.34
N ARG A 284 3.88 2.45 -13.36
CA ARG A 284 4.16 1.93 -14.69
C ARG A 284 5.35 2.59 -15.36
N GLU A 285 5.47 3.92 -15.23
CA GLU A 285 6.53 4.70 -15.90
C GLU A 285 7.89 4.55 -15.19
N GLU A 286 7.91 4.39 -13.88
CA GLU A 286 9.16 4.31 -13.12
C GLU A 286 9.61 2.87 -12.85
N MET A 287 8.67 1.92 -12.71
CA MET A 287 8.98 0.55 -12.29
C MET A 287 8.52 -0.53 -13.30
N GLY A 288 7.73 -0.14 -14.31
CA GLY A 288 7.22 -1.07 -15.32
C GLY A 288 5.91 -1.76 -14.93
N VAL A 289 5.36 -2.55 -15.86
CA VAL A 289 4.03 -3.18 -15.74
C VAL A 289 3.94 -4.15 -14.54
N ALA A 290 5.01 -4.88 -14.22
CA ALA A 290 5.02 -5.81 -13.11
C ALA A 290 4.67 -5.13 -11.77
N TYR A 291 5.07 -3.88 -11.60
CA TYR A 291 4.79 -3.07 -10.40
C TYR A 291 3.40 -2.41 -10.39
N THR A 292 2.48 -2.79 -11.26
CA THR A 292 1.08 -2.37 -11.17
C THR A 292 0.17 -3.45 -10.56
N ARG A 293 0.74 -4.56 -10.09
CA ARG A 293 0.03 -5.68 -9.47
C ARG A 293 0.05 -5.59 -7.96
N ASN A 294 -0.95 -6.16 -7.31
CA ASN A 294 -1.14 -6.09 -5.85
C ASN A 294 -0.07 -6.83 -5.01
N ASP A 295 0.75 -7.66 -5.63
CA ASP A 295 1.91 -8.28 -4.98
C ASP A 295 3.11 -7.33 -4.83
N LEU A 296 3.13 -6.21 -5.56
CA LEU A 296 4.20 -5.19 -5.52
C LEU A 296 3.69 -3.77 -5.31
N PHE A 297 2.40 -3.54 -5.52
CA PHE A 297 1.79 -2.24 -5.36
C PHE A 297 0.51 -2.32 -4.55
N ARG A 298 0.41 -1.53 -3.51
CA ARG A 298 -0.81 -1.40 -2.70
C ARG A 298 -1.18 0.06 -2.54
N ILE A 299 -2.44 0.33 -2.33
CA ILE A 299 -2.99 1.67 -2.08
C ILE A 299 -3.72 1.64 -0.75
N GLY A 300 -3.17 2.29 0.27
CA GLY A 300 -3.83 2.40 1.57
C GLY A 300 -4.96 3.42 1.52
N ALA A 301 -6.20 2.95 1.41
CA ALA A 301 -7.36 3.83 1.25
C ALA A 301 -8.67 3.17 1.74
N SER A 302 -9.70 4.00 1.92
CA SER A 302 -11.09 3.58 2.17
C SER A 302 -12.05 4.19 1.14
N ALA A 303 -12.24 5.50 1.15
CA ALA A 303 -13.19 6.20 0.27
C ALA A 303 -12.88 6.07 -1.24
N LEU A 304 -11.64 5.78 -1.60
CA LEU A 304 -11.21 5.56 -2.98
C LEU A 304 -12.02 4.48 -3.69
N LEU A 305 -12.33 3.38 -2.98
CA LEU A 305 -13.10 2.28 -3.57
C LEU A 305 -14.46 2.76 -4.09
N THR A 306 -15.18 3.54 -3.29
CA THR A 306 -16.49 4.09 -3.69
C THR A 306 -16.39 4.99 -4.94
N ASP A 307 -15.33 5.79 -5.05
CA ASP A 307 -15.16 6.63 -6.23
C ASP A 307 -14.81 5.82 -7.48
N ILE A 308 -14.00 4.76 -7.33
CA ILE A 308 -13.74 3.81 -8.44
C ILE A 308 -15.01 3.13 -8.89
N GLU A 309 -15.85 2.65 -7.97
CA GLU A 309 -17.15 2.02 -8.31
C GLU A 309 -18.03 2.99 -9.10
N ARG A 310 -18.14 4.25 -8.67
CA ARG A 310 -18.91 5.29 -9.37
C ARG A 310 -18.39 5.54 -10.79
N GLN A 311 -17.08 5.57 -10.97
CA GLN A 311 -16.49 5.77 -12.30
C GLN A 311 -16.71 4.55 -13.21
N LEU A 312 -16.64 3.34 -12.67
CA LEU A 312 -16.95 2.11 -13.40
C LEU A 312 -18.43 2.02 -13.76
N GLU A 313 -19.35 2.40 -12.86
CA GLU A 313 -20.79 2.47 -13.16
C GLU A 313 -21.08 3.53 -14.23
N HIS A 314 -20.44 4.70 -14.14
CA HIS A 314 -20.58 5.71 -15.18
C HIS A 314 -20.09 5.21 -16.55
N TYR A 315 -18.97 4.50 -16.57
CA TYR A 315 -18.46 3.89 -17.81
C TYR A 315 -19.46 2.87 -18.39
N ALA A 316 -20.02 2.00 -17.55
CA ALA A 316 -20.93 0.93 -17.97
C ALA A 316 -22.30 1.44 -18.41
N THR A 317 -22.83 2.48 -17.74
CA THR A 317 -24.23 2.92 -17.91
C THR A 317 -24.38 4.29 -18.58
N GLY A 318 -23.32 5.09 -18.66
CA GLY A 318 -23.35 6.48 -19.08
C GLY A 318 -24.01 7.43 -18.07
N ARG A 319 -24.35 6.98 -16.86
CA ARG A 319 -25.07 7.75 -15.83
C ARG A 319 -24.22 7.88 -14.56
N TYR A 320 -24.40 8.99 -13.83
CA TYR A 320 -23.79 9.14 -12.51
C TYR A 320 -24.54 8.31 -11.47
N SER A 321 -23.76 7.61 -10.63
CA SER A 321 -24.32 6.81 -9.53
C SER A 321 -24.96 7.66 -8.45
N ALA A 322 -26.05 7.16 -7.89
CA ALA A 322 -26.61 7.69 -6.66
C ALA A 322 -25.69 7.38 -5.46
N ASN A 323 -25.64 8.29 -4.49
CA ASN A 323 -24.73 8.17 -3.34
C ASN A 323 -24.93 6.89 -2.50
N HIS A 324 -26.14 6.34 -2.46
CA HIS A 324 -26.47 5.16 -1.67
C HIS A 324 -26.13 3.83 -2.34
N ARG A 325 -25.82 3.81 -3.64
CA ARG A 325 -25.54 2.55 -4.38
C ARG A 325 -24.24 1.87 -3.97
N HIS A 326 -23.25 2.65 -3.57
CA HIS A 326 -21.92 2.16 -3.25
C HIS A 326 -21.56 2.49 -1.79
N ALA A 327 -22.42 2.07 -0.87
CA ALA A 327 -22.20 2.31 0.54
C ALA A 327 -20.92 1.62 1.04
N MET A 328 -20.14 2.35 1.81
CA MET A 328 -19.03 1.82 2.59
C MET A 328 -19.49 1.35 3.97
N ALA A 329 -18.70 0.48 4.60
CA ALA A 329 -18.98 -0.07 5.93
C ALA A 329 -18.90 1.00 7.03
#